data_a0580baad6f554b4f7d92c1f0008360f
#
_entry.id   a0580baad6f554b4f7d92c1f0008360f
#
_cell.length_a   1.000
_cell.length_b   1.000
_cell.length_c   1.000
_cell.angle_alpha   90.00
_cell.angle_beta   90.00
_cell.angle_gamma   90.00
#
_symmetry.space_group_name_H-M   'P 1'
#
loop_
_entity.id
_entity.type
_entity.pdbx_description
1 polymer ?
#
loop_
_entity_poly.entity_id
_entity_poly.type
_entity_poly.pdbx_seq_one_letter_code
_entity_poly.pdbx_strand_id
1 'polypeptide(L)'
;MANSAVKTVLTAAHWGPMLVETDGETVLSSRGALPTNHPNSLQTVVRDQVHSKTRVRFPMVRKGFLASPDSPQGVRGEDEFVRVSWDDALALIHQQHKRIREAHGPASIFAGSYGWRSNGVLHKAATLLQRYMSLAGGYTGHLGDYSTGAAQAIMPYVVGGNEVYQQQTSWPLVLEHTDVVVLWSANPLNTLKIAWNASDEQGIGYFDALRKSGKRLICIDPMRSETVDFFGESVEWLAPHMGTDVAMMLGIAHTLVENGWQDEAFLARCTEGYSVFADYLTGKSDGVAKTAEWAADICGIPAAKIRELAKLFHENTTMLMSGWGMQRQQFGEQKHWMLVTLAAMLGQIGIPGGGFGLSYHFANGGNPTRRAAVLASMQGCVKDGIEAVEKIPVARIIEALEKPGAFYQHNGKIGRAHV
;
A
#
# COMPACT_ATOMS: atom_id res chain seq x y z
N MET A 1 34.87 14.65 -32.39
CA MET A 1 34.05 14.08 -31.32
C MET A 1 34.40 12.61 -31.25
N ALA A 2 35.01 12.17 -30.15
CA ALA A 2 35.32 10.75 -29.97
C ALA A 2 34.00 9.97 -29.95
N ASN A 3 33.91 8.98 -30.84
CA ASN A 3 32.77 8.05 -30.86
C ASN A 3 32.82 7.25 -29.56
N SER A 4 32.14 7.73 -28.50
CA SER A 4 32.09 6.99 -27.24
C SER A 4 31.33 5.68 -27.51
N ALA A 5 32.01 4.56 -27.25
CA ALA A 5 31.42 3.24 -27.48
C ALA A 5 30.16 3.09 -26.60
N VAL A 6 29.07 2.65 -27.21
CA VAL A 6 27.83 2.34 -26.47
C VAL A 6 28.13 1.27 -25.41
N LYS A 7 27.74 1.53 -24.18
CA LYS A 7 27.89 0.62 -23.04
C LYS A 7 26.52 0.17 -22.55
N THR A 8 26.43 -1.09 -22.16
CA THR A 8 25.25 -1.62 -21.46
C THR A 8 25.56 -1.71 -19.96
N VAL A 9 24.72 -1.07 -19.16
CA VAL A 9 24.88 -0.99 -17.70
C VAL A 9 23.68 -1.66 -17.03
N LEU A 10 23.95 -2.54 -16.07
CA LEU A 10 22.93 -3.11 -15.22
C LEU A 10 22.60 -2.13 -14.09
N THR A 11 21.31 -1.85 -13.90
CA THR A 11 20.79 -1.02 -12.81
C THR A 11 19.47 -1.58 -12.30
N ALA A 12 18.91 -0.99 -11.28
CA ALA A 12 17.60 -1.40 -10.73
C ALA A 12 16.79 -0.19 -10.25
N ALA A 13 15.48 -0.35 -10.30
CA ALA A 13 14.50 0.57 -9.73
C ALA A 13 13.38 -0.22 -9.05
N HIS A 14 12.35 0.44 -8.54
CA HIS A 14 11.19 -0.22 -7.94
C HIS A 14 10.52 -1.23 -8.88
N TRP A 15 10.61 -0.99 -10.17
CA TRP A 15 10.05 -1.83 -11.25
C TRP A 15 11.00 -2.91 -11.77
N GLY A 16 12.07 -3.20 -11.05
CA GLY A 16 12.95 -4.33 -11.29
C GLY A 16 14.32 -3.95 -11.83
N PRO A 17 15.18 -4.97 -12.05
CA PRO A 17 16.49 -4.80 -12.65
C PRO A 17 16.38 -4.54 -14.17
N MET A 18 17.23 -3.65 -14.67
CA MET A 18 17.21 -3.16 -16.06
C MET A 18 18.60 -3.15 -16.66
N LEU A 19 18.66 -3.40 -17.95
CA LEU A 19 19.82 -3.11 -18.79
C LEU A 19 19.57 -1.78 -19.49
N VAL A 20 20.48 -0.85 -19.29
CA VAL A 20 20.45 0.51 -19.87
C VAL A 20 21.59 0.68 -20.82
N GLU A 21 21.31 1.07 -22.05
CA GLU A 21 22.32 1.43 -23.05
C GLU A 21 22.60 2.92 -22.99
N THR A 22 23.89 3.27 -22.98
CA THR A 22 24.34 4.66 -22.88
C THR A 22 25.65 4.87 -23.64
N ASP A 23 25.85 6.05 -24.21
CA ASP A 23 27.13 6.52 -24.72
C ASP A 23 27.99 7.24 -23.67
N GLY A 24 27.51 7.28 -22.40
CA GLY A 24 28.14 7.96 -21.28
C GLY A 24 27.52 9.31 -20.95
N GLU A 25 26.86 9.96 -21.90
CA GLU A 25 26.15 11.24 -21.71
C GLU A 25 24.64 11.08 -21.84
N THR A 26 24.19 10.19 -22.70
CA THR A 26 22.78 10.01 -23.07
C THR A 26 22.34 8.58 -22.80
N VAL A 27 21.16 8.42 -22.22
CA VAL A 27 20.46 7.14 -22.15
C VAL A 27 19.81 6.89 -23.52
N LEU A 28 20.24 5.85 -24.20
CA LEU A 28 19.79 5.50 -25.55
C LEU A 28 18.55 4.61 -25.50
N SER A 29 18.60 3.58 -24.65
CA SER A 29 17.49 2.64 -24.44
C SER A 29 17.51 2.03 -23.04
N SER A 30 16.40 1.38 -22.66
CA SER A 30 16.36 0.55 -21.46
C SER A 30 15.38 -0.62 -21.65
N ARG A 31 15.66 -1.75 -21.01
CA ARG A 31 14.83 -2.95 -21.01
C ARG A 31 15.01 -3.74 -19.75
N GLY A 32 14.07 -4.64 -19.44
CA GLY A 32 14.19 -5.56 -18.32
C GLY A 32 15.43 -6.45 -18.45
N ALA A 33 16.06 -6.73 -17.31
CA ALA A 33 17.22 -7.62 -17.23
C ALA A 33 16.84 -9.06 -16.94
N LEU A 34 15.63 -9.32 -16.42
CA LEU A 34 15.14 -10.67 -16.14
C LEU A 34 14.38 -11.23 -17.36
N PRO A 35 14.52 -12.53 -17.64
CA PRO A 35 13.68 -13.18 -18.63
C PRO A 35 12.25 -13.27 -18.10
N THR A 36 11.28 -12.76 -18.85
CA THR A 36 9.87 -12.76 -18.45
C THR A 36 8.97 -12.85 -19.69
N ASN A 37 7.82 -13.51 -19.52
CA ASN A 37 6.74 -13.48 -20.51
C ASN A 37 5.80 -12.28 -20.31
N HIS A 38 6.02 -11.48 -19.26
CA HIS A 38 5.19 -10.33 -18.88
C HIS A 38 6.08 -9.09 -18.72
N PRO A 39 6.58 -8.50 -19.82
CA PRO A 39 7.50 -7.38 -19.76
C PRO A 39 6.86 -6.19 -19.04
N ASN A 40 7.62 -5.61 -18.12
CA ASN A 40 7.19 -4.44 -17.38
C ASN A 40 7.48 -3.17 -18.18
N SER A 41 6.45 -2.48 -18.65
CA SER A 41 6.56 -1.26 -19.45
C SER A 41 7.35 -0.14 -18.74
N LEU A 42 7.37 -0.12 -17.40
CA LEU A 42 8.16 0.86 -16.64
C LEU A 42 9.68 0.69 -16.86
N GLN A 43 10.13 -0.46 -17.31
CA GLN A 43 11.55 -0.72 -17.60
C GLN A 43 12.02 -0.13 -18.91
N THR A 44 11.12 0.29 -19.80
CA THR A 44 11.46 0.81 -21.14
C THR A 44 11.45 2.33 -21.23
N VAL A 45 10.96 3.04 -20.20
CA VAL A 45 10.74 4.49 -20.24
C VAL A 45 11.86 5.32 -19.60
N VAL A 46 12.96 4.71 -19.18
CA VAL A 46 14.06 5.40 -18.45
C VAL A 46 14.65 6.53 -19.28
N ARG A 47 14.83 6.35 -20.59
CA ARG A 47 15.30 7.39 -21.51
C ARG A 47 14.41 8.63 -21.44
N ASP A 48 13.10 8.44 -21.55
CA ASP A 48 12.14 9.53 -21.58
C ASP A 48 12.06 10.24 -20.22
N GLN A 49 12.20 9.50 -19.13
CA GLN A 49 12.25 10.08 -17.78
C GLN A 49 13.52 10.91 -17.55
N VAL A 50 14.70 10.39 -17.92
CA VAL A 50 15.99 11.05 -17.70
C VAL A 50 16.12 12.32 -18.53
N HIS A 51 15.66 12.29 -19.78
CA HIS A 51 15.79 13.40 -20.72
C HIS A 51 14.52 14.25 -20.88
N SER A 52 13.51 14.03 -20.03
CA SER A 52 12.27 14.79 -20.06
C SER A 52 12.52 16.29 -19.86
N LYS A 53 11.80 17.11 -20.63
CA LYS A 53 11.78 18.56 -20.45
C LYS A 53 11.16 19.00 -19.12
N THR A 54 10.33 18.15 -18.51
CA THR A 54 9.69 18.41 -17.22
C THR A 54 10.60 18.12 -16.04
N ARG A 55 11.75 17.46 -16.27
CA ARG A 55 12.70 17.15 -15.22
C ARG A 55 13.38 18.40 -14.72
N VAL A 56 13.37 18.64 -13.42
CA VAL A 56 14.17 19.68 -12.75
C VAL A 56 15.64 19.28 -12.83
N ARG A 57 16.45 20.09 -13.52
CA ARG A 57 17.87 19.79 -13.79
C ARG A 57 18.84 20.52 -12.86
N PHE A 58 18.40 21.62 -12.28
CA PHE A 58 19.23 22.51 -11.49
C PHE A 58 18.46 22.97 -10.26
N PRO A 59 19.14 23.38 -9.19
CA PRO A 59 18.48 24.08 -8.09
C PRO A 59 17.82 25.34 -8.59
N MET A 60 16.56 25.52 -8.24
CA MET A 60 15.75 26.68 -8.64
C MET A 60 15.11 27.27 -7.39
N VAL A 61 15.16 28.58 -7.27
CA VAL A 61 14.57 29.33 -6.15
C VAL A 61 13.64 30.41 -6.68
N ARG A 62 12.52 30.62 -6.02
CA ARG A 62 11.60 31.70 -6.39
C ARG A 62 12.28 33.08 -6.25
N LYS A 63 12.06 33.94 -7.20
CA LYS A 63 12.67 35.29 -7.28
C LYS A 63 12.30 36.13 -6.05
N GLY A 64 11.03 36.11 -5.64
CA GLY A 64 10.60 36.81 -4.44
C GLY A 64 11.20 36.29 -3.14
N PHE A 65 11.54 34.98 -3.07
CA PHE A 65 12.28 34.40 -1.94
C PHE A 65 13.74 34.88 -1.95
N LEU A 66 14.41 34.88 -3.10
CA LEU A 66 15.81 35.36 -3.21
C LEU A 66 15.95 36.81 -2.82
N ALA A 67 14.97 37.65 -3.20
CA ALA A 67 14.96 39.08 -2.87
C ALA A 67 14.83 39.35 -1.37
N SER A 68 14.08 38.51 -0.64
CA SER A 68 13.86 38.65 0.81
C SER A 68 13.60 37.29 1.44
N PRO A 69 14.63 36.51 1.77
CA PRO A 69 14.47 35.16 2.35
C PRO A 69 13.72 35.13 3.69
N ASP A 70 13.85 36.17 4.50
CA ASP A 70 13.21 36.25 5.82
C ASP A 70 11.75 36.73 5.76
N SER A 71 11.34 37.38 4.67
CA SER A 71 9.98 37.80 4.38
C SER A 71 9.69 37.63 2.89
N PRO A 72 9.51 36.40 2.42
CA PRO A 72 9.39 36.10 1.00
C PRO A 72 8.21 36.88 0.36
N GLN A 73 8.51 37.52 -0.76
CA GLN A 73 7.53 38.22 -1.58
C GLN A 73 7.11 37.34 -2.76
N GLY A 74 6.06 37.72 -3.45
CA GLY A 74 5.52 37.03 -4.59
C GLY A 74 4.47 35.96 -4.24
N VAL A 75 3.72 35.55 -5.23
CA VAL A 75 2.64 34.57 -5.08
C VAL A 75 3.15 33.19 -5.48
N ARG A 76 2.94 32.22 -4.60
CA ARG A 76 3.31 30.84 -4.89
C ARG A 76 2.51 30.29 -6.09
N GLY A 77 3.23 29.79 -7.09
CA GLY A 77 2.67 29.33 -8.35
C GLY A 77 2.74 30.36 -9.48
N GLU A 78 2.86 31.66 -9.18
CA GLU A 78 2.97 32.75 -10.15
C GLU A 78 4.39 33.34 -10.21
N ASP A 79 5.15 33.21 -9.11
CA ASP A 79 6.50 33.78 -8.99
C ASP A 79 7.49 33.02 -9.89
N GLU A 80 8.36 33.78 -10.54
CA GLU A 80 9.41 33.25 -11.42
C GLU A 80 10.46 32.46 -10.61
N PHE A 81 10.93 31.34 -11.18
CA PHE A 81 12.06 30.58 -10.62
C PHE A 81 13.37 30.97 -11.27
N VAL A 82 14.38 31.22 -10.43
CA VAL A 82 15.74 31.58 -10.84
C VAL A 82 16.67 30.41 -10.52
N ARG A 83 17.52 30.06 -11.47
CA ARG A 83 18.58 29.07 -11.27
C ARG A 83 19.63 29.61 -10.31
N VAL A 84 20.03 28.79 -9.35
CA VAL A 84 21.13 29.07 -8.41
C VAL A 84 22.15 27.92 -8.43
N SER A 85 23.32 28.15 -7.85
CA SER A 85 24.28 27.05 -7.62
C SER A 85 23.79 26.11 -6.51
N TRP A 86 24.35 24.91 -6.41
CA TRP A 86 24.09 24.02 -5.28
C TRP A 86 24.58 24.63 -3.95
N ASP A 87 25.71 25.32 -3.96
CA ASP A 87 26.25 25.96 -2.77
C ASP A 87 25.34 27.07 -2.26
N ASP A 88 24.80 27.91 -3.15
CA ASP A 88 23.82 28.93 -2.79
C ASP A 88 22.51 28.32 -2.27
N ALA A 89 22.02 27.27 -2.93
CA ALA A 89 20.81 26.59 -2.49
C ALA A 89 20.96 25.98 -1.08
N LEU A 90 22.09 25.31 -0.84
CA LEU A 90 22.39 24.72 0.47
C LEU A 90 22.61 25.78 1.56
N ALA A 91 23.26 26.90 1.23
CA ALA A 91 23.44 28.03 2.14
C ALA A 91 22.07 28.63 2.53
N LEU A 92 21.17 28.85 1.58
CA LEU A 92 19.81 29.34 1.84
C LEU A 92 19.02 28.37 2.73
N ILE A 93 19.05 27.07 2.44
CA ILE A 93 18.38 26.04 3.25
C ILE A 93 18.94 26.07 4.68
N HIS A 94 20.25 26.08 4.84
CA HIS A 94 20.89 26.11 6.15
C HIS A 94 20.51 27.37 6.96
N GLN A 95 20.58 28.54 6.34
CA GLN A 95 20.21 29.80 6.96
C GLN A 95 18.75 29.77 7.46
N GLN A 96 17.82 29.36 6.62
CA GLN A 96 16.40 29.33 6.99
C GLN A 96 16.10 28.26 8.03
N HIS A 97 16.70 27.07 7.91
CA HIS A 97 16.57 26.01 8.90
C HIS A 97 17.07 26.47 10.28
N LYS A 98 18.24 27.12 10.32
CA LYS A 98 18.81 27.67 11.58
C LYS A 98 17.89 28.73 12.16
N ARG A 99 17.46 29.72 11.37
CA ARG A 99 16.58 30.82 11.79
C ARG A 99 15.28 30.31 12.40
N ILE A 100 14.59 29.40 11.71
CA ILE A 100 13.29 28.86 12.16
C ILE A 100 13.47 28.07 13.46
N ARG A 101 14.49 27.23 13.51
CA ARG A 101 14.78 26.42 14.71
C ARG A 101 15.11 27.26 15.92
N GLU A 102 15.91 28.32 15.75
CA GLU A 102 16.31 29.25 16.86
C GLU A 102 15.09 30.06 17.34
N ALA A 103 14.22 30.49 16.44
CA ALA A 103 13.03 31.29 16.78
C ALA A 103 11.88 30.47 17.37
N HIS A 104 11.67 29.22 16.90
CA HIS A 104 10.45 28.47 17.17
C HIS A 104 10.69 27.04 17.70
N GLY A 105 11.93 26.61 17.80
CA GLY A 105 12.32 25.27 18.23
C GLY A 105 12.24 24.22 17.12
N PRO A 106 12.77 23.01 17.36
CA PRO A 106 12.85 21.95 16.34
C PRO A 106 11.47 21.41 15.92
N ALA A 107 10.49 21.43 16.81
CA ALA A 107 9.14 20.94 16.52
C ALA A 107 8.40 21.80 15.48
N SER A 108 8.84 23.03 15.20
CA SER A 108 8.28 23.88 14.17
C SER A 108 8.63 23.45 12.73
N ILE A 109 9.55 22.51 12.59
CA ILE A 109 10.00 22.02 11.28
C ILE A 109 9.39 20.66 11.02
N PHE A 110 8.45 20.59 10.10
CA PHE A 110 7.94 19.30 9.60
C PHE A 110 8.91 18.73 8.56
N ALA A 111 9.36 17.51 8.78
CA ALA A 111 10.22 16.81 7.84
C ALA A 111 9.72 15.41 7.57
N GLY A 112 9.48 15.12 6.31
CA GLY A 112 9.07 13.81 5.85
C GLY A 112 9.55 13.56 4.44
N SER A 113 9.94 12.34 4.16
CA SER A 113 10.19 11.83 2.83
C SER A 113 9.63 10.44 2.79
N TYR A 114 8.69 10.23 1.90
CA TYR A 114 8.16 8.91 1.63
C TYR A 114 8.80 8.38 0.36
N GLY A 115 9.34 7.22 0.43
CA GLY A 115 9.99 6.58 -0.70
C GLY A 115 10.47 5.20 -0.28
N TRP A 116 10.48 4.33 -1.25
CA TRP A 116 10.87 2.97 -1.05
C TRP A 116 12.39 2.83 -1.11
N ARG A 117 12.92 1.65 -1.36
CA ARG A 117 14.35 1.34 -1.15
C ARG A 117 15.09 0.96 -2.42
N SER A 118 14.54 1.24 -3.62
CA SER A 118 15.13 0.79 -4.89
C SER A 118 16.54 1.31 -5.16
N ASN A 119 16.89 2.46 -4.59
CA ASN A 119 18.23 3.03 -4.67
C ASN A 119 19.17 2.54 -3.55
N GLY A 120 18.77 1.50 -2.82
CA GLY A 120 19.53 0.90 -1.73
C GLY A 120 19.35 1.56 -0.37
N VAL A 121 20.04 1.01 0.64
CA VAL A 121 19.89 1.42 2.04
C VAL A 121 20.63 2.73 2.30
N LEU A 122 21.81 2.91 1.71
CA LEU A 122 22.69 4.05 1.99
C LEU A 122 22.20 5.36 1.37
N HIS A 123 21.50 5.28 0.24
CA HIS A 123 21.04 6.44 -0.52
C HIS A 123 19.56 6.74 -0.31
N LYS A 124 18.89 6.03 0.59
CA LYS A 124 17.47 6.23 0.84
C LYS A 124 17.21 7.64 1.35
N ALA A 125 16.52 8.46 0.55
CA ALA A 125 16.26 9.87 0.87
C ALA A 125 15.58 10.07 2.22
N ALA A 126 14.60 9.25 2.57
CA ALA A 126 13.92 9.31 3.86
C ALA A 126 14.89 9.08 5.03
N THR A 127 15.77 8.09 4.94
CA THR A 127 16.77 7.78 5.99
C THR A 127 17.79 8.92 6.14
N LEU A 128 18.27 9.46 5.01
CA LEU A 128 19.24 10.56 5.04
C LEU A 128 18.62 11.86 5.58
N LEU A 129 17.38 12.17 5.20
CA LEU A 129 16.65 13.31 5.72
C LEU A 129 16.43 13.19 7.24
N GLN A 130 15.95 12.04 7.71
CA GLN A 130 15.77 11.79 9.14
C GLN A 130 17.08 11.89 9.91
N ARG A 131 18.17 11.36 9.34
CA ARG A 131 19.51 11.51 9.93
C ARG A 131 19.94 12.98 10.05
N TYR A 132 19.78 13.74 8.97
CA TYR A 132 20.10 15.18 8.98
C TYR A 132 19.28 15.93 10.03
N MET A 133 17.96 15.73 10.04
CA MET A 133 17.07 16.42 10.96
C MET A 133 17.32 16.05 12.43
N SER A 134 17.63 14.78 12.71
CA SER A 134 17.99 14.32 14.05
C SER A 134 19.29 14.95 14.54
N LEU A 135 20.32 15.01 13.69
CA LEU A 135 21.58 15.67 14.00
C LEU A 135 21.43 17.20 14.14
N ALA A 136 20.48 17.79 13.44
CA ALA A 136 20.18 19.22 13.53
C ALA A 136 19.32 19.61 14.75
N GLY A 137 18.99 18.70 15.63
CA GLY A 137 18.29 18.97 16.89
C GLY A 137 16.82 18.52 16.93
N GLY A 138 16.34 17.80 15.94
CA GLY A 138 14.99 17.25 15.90
C GLY A 138 14.05 17.93 14.92
N TYR A 139 12.83 17.41 14.81
CA TYR A 139 11.82 17.83 13.85
C TYR A 139 10.43 17.23 14.20
N THR A 140 9.38 17.72 13.59
CA THR A 140 8.07 17.06 13.59
C THR A 140 7.98 16.11 12.41
N GLY A 141 7.72 14.85 12.68
CA GLY A 141 7.55 13.80 11.68
C GLY A 141 6.10 13.46 11.41
N HIS A 142 5.86 12.35 10.70
CA HIS A 142 4.52 11.81 10.47
C HIS A 142 4.35 10.42 11.08
N LEU A 143 3.10 10.02 11.29
CA LEU A 143 2.71 8.71 11.76
C LEU A 143 1.65 8.11 10.84
N GLY A 144 1.84 6.83 10.48
CA GLY A 144 0.95 6.11 9.57
C GLY A 144 1.22 6.41 8.10
N ASP A 145 0.38 5.86 7.26
CA ASP A 145 0.38 6.05 5.81
C ASP A 145 -1.04 5.88 5.24
N TYR A 146 -1.21 6.15 3.95
CA TYR A 146 -2.49 5.92 3.25
C TYR A 146 -2.52 4.63 2.44
N SER A 147 -1.43 3.90 2.33
CA SER A 147 -1.38 2.64 1.57
C SER A 147 -2.29 1.58 2.19
N THR A 148 -2.16 1.41 3.51
CA THR A 148 -2.92 0.43 4.33
C THR A 148 -3.35 1.03 5.67
N GLY A 149 -3.44 2.33 5.79
CA GLY A 149 -3.57 3.05 7.07
C GLY A 149 -4.78 2.63 7.89
N ALA A 150 -5.97 2.52 7.29
CA ALA A 150 -7.18 2.08 7.98
C ALA A 150 -7.05 0.62 8.46
N ALA A 151 -6.54 -0.24 7.61
CA ALA A 151 -6.36 -1.63 7.93
C ALA A 151 -5.26 -1.86 8.98
N GLN A 152 -4.13 -1.13 8.89
CA GLN A 152 -3.08 -1.19 9.92
C GLN A 152 -3.57 -0.68 11.30
N ALA A 153 -4.55 0.22 11.31
CA ALA A 153 -5.14 0.70 12.54
C ALA A 153 -6.02 -0.35 13.23
N ILE A 154 -6.78 -1.14 12.45
CA ILE A 154 -7.76 -2.09 12.99
C ILE A 154 -7.20 -3.50 13.21
N MET A 155 -6.30 -3.98 12.33
CA MET A 155 -5.81 -5.37 12.38
C MET A 155 -5.18 -5.79 13.71
N PRO A 156 -4.43 -4.95 14.46
CA PRO A 156 -3.97 -5.30 15.80
C PRO A 156 -5.08 -5.68 16.78
N TYR A 157 -6.28 -5.13 16.60
CA TYR A 157 -7.45 -5.44 17.43
C TYR A 157 -8.24 -6.66 16.90
N VAL A 158 -8.11 -6.99 15.63
CA VAL A 158 -8.83 -8.10 14.99
C VAL A 158 -8.04 -9.40 15.07
N VAL A 159 -6.73 -9.35 14.76
CA VAL A 159 -5.85 -10.53 14.65
C VAL A 159 -4.56 -10.42 15.46
N GLY A 160 -4.46 -9.44 16.36
CA GLY A 160 -3.34 -9.27 17.29
C GLY A 160 -2.11 -8.56 16.72
N GLY A 161 -2.03 -8.29 15.41
CA GLY A 161 -0.86 -7.64 14.81
C GLY A 161 -1.03 -7.28 13.34
N ASN A 162 0.05 -6.75 12.76
CA ASN A 162 0.11 -6.35 11.35
C ASN A 162 0.93 -7.33 10.48
N GLU A 163 1.35 -8.47 11.00
CA GLU A 163 2.11 -9.50 10.28
C GLU A 163 1.36 -10.05 9.07
N VAL A 164 0.04 -10.01 9.12
CA VAL A 164 -0.88 -10.39 8.04
C VAL A 164 -0.66 -9.63 6.72
N TYR A 165 0.06 -8.50 6.75
CA TYR A 165 0.49 -7.77 5.56
C TYR A 165 1.86 -8.20 5.03
N GLN A 166 2.64 -8.93 5.81
CA GLN A 166 3.99 -9.34 5.46
C GLN A 166 4.05 -10.82 5.08
N GLN A 167 3.37 -11.66 5.85
CA GLN A 167 3.39 -13.11 5.68
C GLN A 167 2.02 -13.57 5.22
N GLN A 168 1.97 -14.12 4.01
CA GLN A 168 0.79 -14.74 3.44
C GLN A 168 1.01 -16.26 3.42
N THR A 169 -0.08 -17.04 3.35
CA THR A 169 0.02 -18.45 2.96
C THR A 169 0.83 -18.54 1.66
N SER A 170 1.83 -19.41 1.62
CA SER A 170 2.72 -19.45 0.47
C SER A 170 2.03 -19.91 -0.80
N TRP A 171 2.46 -19.40 -1.95
CA TRP A 171 1.91 -19.76 -3.25
C TRP A 171 1.91 -21.27 -3.53
N PRO A 172 2.95 -22.07 -3.17
CA PRO A 172 2.87 -23.53 -3.31
C PRO A 172 1.67 -24.14 -2.58
N LEU A 173 1.37 -23.70 -1.34
CA LEU A 173 0.21 -24.19 -0.59
C LEU A 173 -1.13 -23.74 -1.22
N VAL A 174 -1.19 -22.52 -1.73
CA VAL A 174 -2.37 -22.03 -2.46
C VAL A 174 -2.59 -22.85 -3.73
N LEU A 175 -1.54 -23.08 -4.50
CA LEU A 175 -1.63 -23.86 -5.75
C LEU A 175 -1.97 -25.33 -5.51
N GLU A 176 -1.57 -25.90 -4.39
CA GLU A 176 -1.83 -27.31 -4.04
C GLU A 176 -3.21 -27.52 -3.42
N HIS A 177 -3.61 -26.67 -2.46
CA HIS A 177 -4.71 -26.96 -1.55
C HIS A 177 -5.95 -26.07 -1.73
N THR A 178 -5.88 -24.95 -2.46
CA THR A 178 -7.04 -24.07 -2.65
C THR A 178 -7.90 -24.56 -3.83
N ASP A 179 -9.20 -24.55 -3.68
CA ASP A 179 -10.14 -24.84 -4.76
C ASP A 179 -10.66 -23.55 -5.40
N VAL A 180 -10.96 -22.54 -4.58
CA VAL A 180 -11.54 -21.25 -5.00
C VAL A 180 -10.63 -20.12 -4.58
N VAL A 181 -10.18 -19.30 -5.54
CA VAL A 181 -9.43 -18.07 -5.28
C VAL A 181 -10.29 -16.87 -5.61
N VAL A 182 -10.46 -15.99 -4.63
CA VAL A 182 -11.19 -14.73 -4.79
C VAL A 182 -10.20 -13.58 -4.72
N LEU A 183 -10.11 -12.80 -5.81
CA LEU A 183 -9.39 -11.54 -5.86
C LEU A 183 -10.38 -10.41 -5.60
N TRP A 184 -10.38 -9.84 -4.39
CA TRP A 184 -11.31 -8.79 -3.98
C TRP A 184 -10.63 -7.42 -4.01
N SER A 185 -11.06 -6.55 -4.91
CA SER A 185 -10.48 -5.21 -5.13
C SER A 185 -8.96 -5.27 -5.32
N ALA A 186 -8.47 -6.26 -6.07
CA ALA A 186 -7.04 -6.50 -6.29
C ALA A 186 -6.71 -6.56 -7.78
N ASN A 187 -5.73 -5.76 -8.20
CA ASN A 187 -5.19 -5.78 -9.56
C ASN A 187 -3.68 -6.12 -9.54
N PRO A 188 -3.33 -7.40 -9.24
CA PRO A 188 -1.93 -7.82 -9.10
C PRO A 188 -1.10 -7.59 -10.37
N LEU A 189 -1.65 -7.72 -11.57
CA LEU A 189 -0.92 -7.49 -12.82
C LEU A 189 -0.44 -6.05 -13.00
N ASN A 190 -1.10 -5.10 -12.31
CA ASN A 190 -0.64 -3.73 -12.24
C ASN A 190 0.30 -3.49 -11.04
N THR A 191 -0.09 -3.93 -9.86
CA THR A 191 0.62 -3.56 -8.63
C THR A 191 1.91 -4.34 -8.41
N LEU A 192 2.06 -5.53 -8.98
CA LEU A 192 3.31 -6.32 -8.95
C LEU A 192 4.38 -5.81 -9.93
N LYS A 193 4.07 -4.84 -10.79
CA LYS A 193 5.08 -4.14 -11.61
C LYS A 193 6.12 -3.41 -10.77
N ILE A 194 5.82 -3.15 -9.50
CA ILE A 194 6.70 -2.44 -8.57
C ILE A 194 6.80 -3.18 -7.23
N ALA A 195 7.91 -2.97 -6.53
CA ALA A 195 8.13 -3.49 -5.17
C ALA A 195 8.91 -2.49 -4.31
N TRP A 196 8.97 -2.71 -3.02
CA TRP A 196 9.68 -1.83 -2.06
C TRP A 196 11.16 -1.62 -2.40
N ASN A 197 11.81 -2.68 -2.87
CA ASN A 197 13.20 -2.64 -3.32
C ASN A 197 13.24 -2.62 -4.85
N ALA A 198 13.05 -3.78 -5.45
CA ALA A 198 12.97 -3.98 -6.89
C ALA A 198 12.04 -5.17 -7.15
N SER A 199 11.14 -5.05 -8.11
CA SER A 199 10.31 -6.17 -8.53
C SER A 199 11.17 -7.26 -9.15
N ASP A 200 10.97 -8.51 -8.72
CA ASP A 200 11.60 -9.71 -9.29
C ASP A 200 10.66 -10.48 -10.23
N GLU A 201 9.43 -9.97 -10.40
CA GLU A 201 8.37 -10.51 -11.27
C GLU A 201 7.86 -11.92 -10.87
N GLN A 202 8.37 -12.53 -9.79
CA GLN A 202 7.96 -13.87 -9.36
C GLN A 202 6.46 -13.93 -9.02
N GLY A 203 5.93 -12.88 -8.41
CA GLY A 203 4.50 -12.80 -8.10
C GLY A 203 3.62 -12.95 -9.34
N ILE A 204 3.99 -12.34 -10.45
CA ILE A 204 3.26 -12.46 -11.73
C ILE A 204 3.31 -13.90 -12.24
N GLY A 205 4.47 -14.58 -12.07
CA GLY A 205 4.62 -16.00 -12.41
C GLY A 205 3.67 -16.91 -11.63
N TYR A 206 3.42 -16.61 -10.35
CA TYR A 206 2.44 -17.35 -9.55
C TYR A 206 1.00 -17.08 -10.00
N PHE A 207 0.65 -15.88 -10.39
CA PHE A 207 -0.66 -15.61 -10.99
C PHE A 207 -0.84 -16.29 -12.35
N ASP A 208 0.22 -16.45 -13.16
CA ASP A 208 0.17 -17.23 -14.39
C ASP A 208 0.00 -18.75 -14.10
N ALA A 209 0.67 -19.27 -13.08
CA ALA A 209 0.45 -20.63 -12.61
C ALA A 209 -0.99 -20.83 -12.11
N LEU A 210 -1.53 -19.87 -11.37
CA LEU A 210 -2.93 -19.89 -10.92
C LEU A 210 -3.89 -19.91 -12.10
N ARG A 211 -3.67 -19.09 -13.12
CA ARG A 211 -4.48 -19.05 -14.34
C ARG A 211 -4.53 -20.43 -15.05
N LYS A 212 -3.43 -21.17 -15.02
CA LYS A 212 -3.28 -22.47 -15.66
C LYS A 212 -3.72 -23.64 -14.78
N SER A 213 -4.04 -23.40 -13.52
CA SER A 213 -4.28 -24.46 -12.52
C SER A 213 -5.63 -25.16 -12.65
N GLY A 214 -6.58 -24.59 -13.40
CA GLY A 214 -7.95 -25.06 -13.47
C GLY A 214 -8.81 -24.76 -12.24
N LYS A 215 -8.30 -24.05 -11.25
CA LYS A 215 -9.03 -23.62 -10.05
C LYS A 215 -10.13 -22.65 -10.38
N ARG A 216 -11.16 -22.58 -9.54
CA ARG A 216 -12.22 -21.57 -9.67
C ARG A 216 -11.67 -20.20 -9.29
N LEU A 217 -11.70 -19.26 -10.24
CA LEU A 217 -11.20 -17.89 -10.04
C LEU A 217 -12.34 -16.89 -10.08
N ILE A 218 -12.38 -15.99 -9.10
CA ILE A 218 -13.38 -14.93 -9.01
C ILE A 218 -12.66 -13.60 -8.77
N CYS A 219 -12.91 -12.60 -9.60
CA CYS A 219 -12.48 -11.22 -9.40
C CYS A 219 -13.68 -10.36 -9.01
N ILE A 220 -13.64 -9.77 -7.83
CA ILE A 220 -14.67 -8.84 -7.35
C ILE A 220 -14.05 -7.44 -7.34
N ASP A 221 -14.38 -6.65 -8.35
CA ASP A 221 -13.83 -5.30 -8.54
C ASP A 221 -14.79 -4.47 -9.38
N PRO A 222 -15.15 -3.24 -8.99
CA PRO A 222 -16.04 -2.39 -9.78
C PRO A 222 -15.48 -2.05 -11.17
N MET A 223 -14.15 -2.16 -11.34
CA MET A 223 -13.48 -1.92 -12.60
C MET A 223 -12.97 -3.22 -13.22
N ARG A 224 -13.22 -3.42 -14.52
CA ARG A 224 -12.55 -4.46 -15.28
C ARG A 224 -11.07 -4.14 -15.43
N SER A 225 -10.24 -4.86 -14.68
CA SER A 225 -8.81 -4.60 -14.55
C SER A 225 -7.97 -5.42 -15.53
N GLU A 226 -6.68 -5.04 -15.70
CA GLU A 226 -5.68 -5.85 -16.44
C GLU A 226 -5.63 -7.30 -15.93
N THR A 227 -5.89 -7.54 -14.64
CA THR A 227 -5.91 -8.87 -14.04
C THR A 227 -7.09 -9.70 -14.55
N VAL A 228 -8.28 -9.10 -14.69
CA VAL A 228 -9.44 -9.77 -15.27
C VAL A 228 -9.16 -10.15 -16.72
N ASP A 229 -8.59 -9.23 -17.50
CA ASP A 229 -8.25 -9.50 -18.90
C ASP A 229 -7.16 -10.58 -19.05
N PHE A 230 -6.20 -10.60 -18.12
CA PHE A 230 -5.15 -11.62 -18.07
C PHE A 230 -5.70 -13.03 -17.80
N PHE A 231 -6.65 -13.17 -16.89
CA PHE A 231 -7.31 -14.45 -16.64
C PHE A 231 -8.28 -14.85 -17.75
N GLY A 232 -8.85 -13.87 -18.48
CA GLY A 232 -9.74 -14.12 -19.61
C GLY A 232 -10.97 -14.92 -19.22
N GLU A 233 -11.26 -15.97 -19.96
CA GLU A 233 -12.44 -16.83 -19.74
C GLU A 233 -12.35 -17.73 -18.48
N SER A 234 -11.18 -17.84 -17.88
CA SER A 234 -11.00 -18.66 -16.68
C SER A 234 -11.44 -17.98 -15.39
N VAL A 235 -11.83 -16.69 -15.44
CA VAL A 235 -12.25 -15.92 -14.27
C VAL A 235 -13.68 -15.45 -14.38
N GLU A 236 -14.42 -15.55 -13.30
CA GLU A 236 -15.69 -14.84 -13.14
C GLU A 236 -15.44 -13.44 -12.61
N TRP A 237 -15.86 -12.42 -13.34
CA TRP A 237 -15.75 -11.02 -12.89
C TRP A 237 -17.10 -10.52 -12.39
N LEU A 238 -17.12 -10.03 -11.15
CA LEU A 238 -18.26 -9.40 -10.50
C LEU A 238 -17.94 -7.94 -10.21
N ALA A 239 -18.81 -7.03 -10.64
CA ALA A 239 -18.63 -5.59 -10.51
C ALA A 239 -19.63 -4.99 -9.51
N PRO A 240 -19.34 -5.02 -8.20
CA PRO A 240 -20.19 -4.35 -7.22
C PRO A 240 -20.08 -2.83 -7.33
N HIS A 241 -21.07 -2.11 -6.84
CA HIS A 241 -20.97 -0.67 -6.66
C HIS A 241 -19.76 -0.34 -5.78
N MET A 242 -19.04 0.73 -6.13
CA MET A 242 -17.84 1.14 -5.40
C MET A 242 -18.16 1.44 -3.93
N GLY A 243 -17.35 0.90 -3.02
CA GLY A 243 -17.48 1.14 -1.58
C GLY A 243 -18.46 0.21 -0.83
N THR A 244 -19.12 -0.70 -1.53
CA THR A 244 -20.16 -1.57 -0.96
C THR A 244 -19.68 -2.99 -0.62
N ASP A 245 -18.37 -3.20 -0.58
CA ASP A 245 -17.75 -4.51 -0.30
C ASP A 245 -18.28 -5.15 0.98
N VAL A 246 -18.42 -4.37 2.06
CA VAL A 246 -18.90 -4.87 3.35
C VAL A 246 -20.34 -5.34 3.25
N ALA A 247 -21.21 -4.62 2.54
CA ALA A 247 -22.59 -5.05 2.34
C ALA A 247 -22.68 -6.39 1.61
N MET A 248 -21.86 -6.58 0.55
CA MET A 248 -21.76 -7.85 -0.16
C MET A 248 -21.27 -8.98 0.74
N MET A 249 -20.22 -8.73 1.54
CA MET A 249 -19.69 -9.71 2.50
C MET A 249 -20.72 -10.06 3.59
N LEU A 250 -21.48 -9.08 4.09
CA LEU A 250 -22.56 -9.31 5.06
C LEU A 250 -23.67 -10.17 4.46
N GLY A 251 -24.07 -9.97 3.21
CA GLY A 251 -25.04 -10.82 2.52
C GLY A 251 -24.56 -12.26 2.38
N ILE A 252 -23.28 -12.47 2.08
CA ILE A 252 -22.65 -13.79 2.07
C ILE A 252 -22.68 -14.40 3.48
N ALA A 253 -22.27 -13.64 4.50
CA ALA A 253 -22.25 -14.07 5.90
C ALA A 253 -23.64 -14.44 6.42
N HIS A 254 -24.66 -13.63 6.10
CA HIS A 254 -26.05 -13.92 6.45
C HIS A 254 -26.52 -15.23 5.84
N THR A 255 -26.20 -15.46 4.56
CA THR A 255 -26.53 -16.69 3.87
C THR A 255 -25.87 -17.92 4.49
N LEU A 256 -24.62 -17.80 4.99
CA LEU A 256 -23.97 -18.87 5.75
C LEU A 256 -24.76 -19.19 7.03
N VAL A 257 -25.18 -18.19 7.77
CA VAL A 257 -25.95 -18.38 9.02
C VAL A 257 -27.34 -18.96 8.75
N GLU A 258 -28.04 -18.45 7.73
CA GLU A 258 -29.37 -18.90 7.35
C GLU A 258 -29.40 -20.40 6.99
N ASN A 259 -28.31 -20.92 6.42
CA ASN A 259 -28.20 -22.33 6.02
C ASN A 259 -27.42 -23.20 7.03
N GLY A 260 -26.92 -22.62 8.14
CA GLY A 260 -26.11 -23.35 9.11
C GLY A 260 -24.76 -23.81 8.56
N TRP A 261 -24.18 -23.02 7.65
CA TRP A 261 -22.90 -23.31 6.96
C TRP A 261 -21.69 -22.69 7.64
N GLN A 262 -21.87 -21.87 8.68
CA GLN A 262 -20.76 -21.36 9.47
C GLN A 262 -20.13 -22.46 10.31
N ASP A 263 -18.79 -22.42 10.48
CA ASP A 263 -18.08 -23.32 11.36
C ASP A 263 -18.21 -22.88 12.83
N GLU A 264 -19.26 -23.36 13.52
CA GLU A 264 -19.53 -23.00 14.91
C GLU A 264 -18.40 -23.44 15.86
N ALA A 265 -17.75 -24.57 15.59
CA ALA A 265 -16.67 -25.08 16.41
C ALA A 265 -15.42 -24.20 16.32
N PHE A 266 -15.09 -23.72 15.13
CA PHE A 266 -14.02 -22.76 14.91
C PHE A 266 -14.36 -21.42 15.57
N LEU A 267 -15.56 -20.89 15.35
CA LEU A 267 -16.01 -19.62 15.90
C LEU A 267 -15.98 -19.63 17.44
N ALA A 268 -16.48 -20.69 18.06
CA ALA A 268 -16.47 -20.82 19.52
C ALA A 268 -15.06 -20.92 20.12
N ARG A 269 -14.12 -21.54 19.41
CA ARG A 269 -12.75 -21.78 19.91
C ARG A 269 -11.80 -20.64 19.60
N CYS A 270 -11.95 -20.00 18.43
CA CYS A 270 -10.93 -19.12 17.85
C CYS A 270 -11.37 -17.66 17.73
N THR A 271 -12.61 -17.31 18.09
CA THR A 271 -13.09 -15.94 18.00
C THR A 271 -13.70 -15.45 19.29
N GLU A 272 -13.76 -14.13 19.46
CA GLU A 272 -14.47 -13.45 20.53
C GLU A 272 -15.45 -12.44 19.92
N GLY A 273 -16.62 -12.27 20.55
CA GLY A 273 -17.63 -11.30 20.12
C GLY A 273 -18.47 -11.74 18.91
N TYR A 274 -18.36 -12.98 18.44
CA TYR A 274 -19.15 -13.46 17.30
C TYR A 274 -20.66 -13.33 17.54
N SER A 275 -21.15 -13.58 18.76
CA SER A 275 -22.58 -13.44 19.07
C SER A 275 -23.10 -12.03 18.87
N VAL A 276 -22.30 -11.01 19.19
CA VAL A 276 -22.66 -9.59 18.96
C VAL A 276 -22.75 -9.31 17.47
N PHE A 277 -21.80 -9.83 16.69
CA PHE A 277 -21.82 -9.72 15.23
C PHE A 277 -23.01 -10.47 14.63
N ALA A 278 -23.33 -11.67 15.10
CA ALA A 278 -24.47 -12.47 14.63
C ALA A 278 -25.82 -11.76 14.93
N ASP A 279 -25.95 -11.10 16.07
CA ASP A 279 -27.16 -10.31 16.39
C ASP A 279 -27.31 -9.08 15.47
N TYR A 280 -26.21 -8.44 15.10
CA TYR A 280 -26.21 -7.39 14.07
C TYR A 280 -26.55 -7.96 12.67
N LEU A 281 -25.92 -9.06 12.30
CA LEU A 281 -26.08 -9.71 10.99
C LEU A 281 -27.53 -10.15 10.75
N THR A 282 -28.16 -10.72 11.78
CA THR A 282 -29.55 -11.21 11.73
C THR A 282 -30.60 -10.13 12.00
N GLY A 283 -30.18 -8.89 12.26
CA GLY A 283 -31.09 -7.76 12.52
C GLY A 283 -31.64 -7.70 13.93
N LYS A 284 -31.18 -8.53 14.86
CA LYS A 284 -31.66 -8.48 16.27
C LYS A 284 -31.25 -7.19 16.98
N SER A 285 -30.11 -6.60 16.62
CA SER A 285 -29.60 -5.39 17.27
C SER A 285 -30.12 -4.08 16.67
N ASP A 286 -30.51 -4.05 15.39
CA ASP A 286 -30.89 -2.83 14.67
C ASP A 286 -32.19 -2.94 13.86
N GLY A 287 -32.86 -4.10 13.92
CA GLY A 287 -34.10 -4.34 13.20
C GLY A 287 -33.94 -4.65 11.70
N VAL A 288 -32.71 -4.74 11.17
CA VAL A 288 -32.44 -4.93 9.75
C VAL A 288 -31.57 -6.15 9.52
N ALA A 289 -32.11 -7.26 9.06
CA ALA A 289 -31.33 -8.43 8.65
C ALA A 289 -30.52 -8.12 7.39
N LYS A 290 -29.25 -8.50 7.38
CA LYS A 290 -28.31 -8.25 6.28
C LYS A 290 -28.39 -9.35 5.23
N THR A 291 -29.61 -9.63 4.74
CA THR A 291 -29.92 -10.71 3.78
C THR A 291 -29.20 -10.49 2.45
N ALA A 292 -29.22 -11.53 1.60
CA ALA A 292 -28.69 -11.41 0.25
C ALA A 292 -29.43 -10.34 -0.59
N GLU A 293 -30.75 -10.14 -0.35
CA GLU A 293 -31.55 -9.08 -0.96
C GLU A 293 -31.12 -7.71 -0.50
N TRP A 294 -31.00 -7.52 0.83
CA TRP A 294 -30.50 -6.27 1.39
C TRP A 294 -29.13 -5.90 0.82
N ALA A 295 -28.23 -6.87 0.71
CA ALA A 295 -26.92 -6.66 0.13
C ALA A 295 -26.96 -6.33 -1.36
N ALA A 296 -27.85 -7.01 -2.12
CA ALA A 296 -28.03 -6.79 -3.56
C ALA A 296 -28.50 -5.38 -3.88
N ASP A 297 -29.44 -4.85 -3.10
CA ASP A 297 -29.94 -3.47 -3.24
C ASP A 297 -28.84 -2.42 -3.05
N ILE A 298 -27.83 -2.73 -2.22
CA ILE A 298 -26.70 -1.83 -1.94
C ILE A 298 -25.59 -2.01 -2.97
N CYS A 299 -25.15 -3.24 -3.20
CA CYS A 299 -23.96 -3.52 -3.99
C CYS A 299 -24.20 -3.75 -5.48
N GLY A 300 -25.47 -3.92 -5.90
CA GLY A 300 -25.82 -4.16 -7.29
C GLY A 300 -25.52 -5.58 -7.80
N ILE A 301 -25.01 -6.48 -6.96
CA ILE A 301 -24.81 -7.88 -7.29
C ILE A 301 -26.10 -8.65 -6.97
N PRO A 302 -26.65 -9.44 -7.91
CA PRO A 302 -27.91 -10.16 -7.68
C PRO A 302 -27.87 -11.04 -6.43
N ALA A 303 -28.94 -11.05 -5.65
CA ALA A 303 -29.04 -11.83 -4.41
C ALA A 303 -28.79 -13.33 -4.64
N ALA A 304 -29.24 -13.87 -5.78
CA ALA A 304 -28.95 -15.25 -6.16
C ALA A 304 -27.45 -15.53 -6.29
N LYS A 305 -26.68 -14.58 -6.84
CA LYS A 305 -25.21 -14.67 -6.94
C LYS A 305 -24.54 -14.60 -5.58
N ILE A 306 -25.02 -13.74 -4.68
CA ILE A 306 -24.52 -13.65 -3.29
C ILE A 306 -24.70 -14.99 -2.56
N ARG A 307 -25.85 -15.64 -2.73
CA ARG A 307 -26.11 -16.97 -2.18
C ARG A 307 -25.23 -18.05 -2.82
N GLU A 308 -25.05 -17.98 -4.13
CA GLU A 308 -24.16 -18.90 -4.85
C GLU A 308 -22.72 -18.80 -4.31
N LEU A 309 -22.22 -17.59 -4.07
CA LEU A 309 -20.89 -17.38 -3.50
C LEU A 309 -20.78 -17.96 -2.08
N ALA A 310 -21.78 -17.73 -1.22
CA ALA A 310 -21.82 -18.29 0.12
C ALA A 310 -21.70 -19.82 0.10
N LYS A 311 -22.50 -20.47 -0.77
CA LYS A 311 -22.46 -21.92 -0.96
C LYS A 311 -21.11 -22.38 -1.48
N LEU A 312 -20.59 -21.72 -2.52
CA LEU A 312 -19.30 -22.03 -3.12
C LEU A 312 -18.15 -21.98 -2.12
N PHE A 313 -18.13 -20.93 -1.27
CA PHE A 313 -17.10 -20.76 -0.25
C PHE A 313 -17.20 -21.78 0.89
N HIS A 314 -18.43 -22.18 1.25
CA HIS A 314 -18.66 -23.22 2.24
C HIS A 314 -18.21 -24.62 1.77
N GLU A 315 -18.52 -24.96 0.52
CA GLU A 315 -18.26 -26.30 -0.04
C GLU A 315 -16.81 -26.52 -0.47
N ASN A 316 -15.96 -25.47 -0.50
CA ASN A 316 -14.62 -25.54 -1.07
C ASN A 316 -13.58 -24.85 -0.19
N THR A 317 -12.32 -25.27 -0.28
CA THR A 317 -11.21 -24.54 0.31
C THR A 317 -11.02 -23.22 -0.43
N THR A 318 -11.34 -22.13 0.24
CA THR A 318 -11.38 -20.78 -0.36
C THR A 318 -10.28 -19.89 0.20
N MET A 319 -9.52 -19.24 -0.70
CA MET A 319 -8.58 -18.18 -0.35
C MET A 319 -9.13 -16.82 -0.77
N LEU A 320 -9.43 -15.98 0.23
CA LEU A 320 -9.92 -14.61 0.04
C LEU A 320 -8.74 -13.66 -0.03
N MET A 321 -8.32 -13.25 -1.24
CA MET A 321 -7.19 -12.34 -1.46
C MET A 321 -7.72 -10.93 -1.69
N SER A 322 -7.39 -9.99 -0.81
CA SER A 322 -7.82 -8.60 -1.01
C SER A 322 -6.69 -7.69 -1.51
N GLY A 323 -7.10 -6.63 -2.20
CA GLY A 323 -6.26 -5.48 -2.48
C GLY A 323 -6.33 -4.43 -1.37
N TRP A 324 -5.30 -3.58 -1.27
CA TRP A 324 -5.29 -2.47 -0.31
C TRP A 324 -6.20 -1.31 -0.72
N GLY A 325 -6.61 -1.25 -1.98
CA GLY A 325 -7.50 -0.21 -2.49
C GLY A 325 -8.82 -0.14 -1.75
N MET A 326 -9.39 -1.29 -1.40
CA MET A 326 -10.72 -1.39 -0.79
C MET A 326 -10.84 -0.67 0.57
N GLN A 327 -9.74 -0.50 1.31
CA GLN A 327 -9.75 0.18 2.61
C GLN A 327 -9.43 1.70 2.52
N ARG A 328 -9.10 2.24 1.31
CA ARG A 328 -8.76 3.65 1.11
C ARG A 328 -9.98 4.52 0.90
N GLN A 329 -10.93 4.46 1.82
CA GLN A 329 -12.19 5.18 1.77
C GLN A 329 -12.75 5.40 3.18
N GLN A 330 -13.84 6.13 3.28
CA GLN A 330 -14.55 6.29 4.54
C GLN A 330 -14.94 4.92 5.11
N PHE A 331 -14.76 4.72 6.43
CA PHE A 331 -14.96 3.45 7.12
C PHE A 331 -14.11 2.29 6.54
N GLY A 332 -12.92 2.61 6.07
CA GLY A 332 -12.01 1.65 5.45
C GLY A 332 -11.59 0.50 6.37
N GLU A 333 -11.60 0.72 7.68
CA GLU A 333 -11.31 -0.27 8.71
C GLU A 333 -12.22 -1.49 8.62
N GLN A 334 -13.48 -1.31 8.26
CA GLN A 334 -14.47 -2.37 8.19
C GLN A 334 -14.19 -3.40 7.10
N LYS A 335 -13.50 -3.03 6.02
CA LYS A 335 -13.33 -3.88 4.84
C LYS A 335 -12.49 -5.13 5.13
N HIS A 336 -11.27 -4.93 5.58
CA HIS A 336 -10.38 -6.05 5.92
C HIS A 336 -10.86 -6.78 7.17
N TRP A 337 -11.47 -6.07 8.13
CA TRP A 337 -12.10 -6.71 9.28
C TRP A 337 -13.19 -7.69 8.84
N MET A 338 -14.11 -7.26 7.98
CA MET A 338 -15.18 -8.13 7.47
C MET A 338 -14.65 -9.31 6.64
N LEU A 339 -13.58 -9.11 5.87
CA LEU A 339 -12.93 -10.19 5.13
C LEU A 339 -12.39 -11.28 6.07
N VAL A 340 -11.72 -10.89 7.15
CA VAL A 340 -11.24 -11.80 8.21
C VAL A 340 -12.41 -12.50 8.88
N THR A 341 -13.49 -11.77 9.19
CA THR A 341 -14.71 -12.32 9.78
C THR A 341 -15.31 -13.39 8.88
N LEU A 342 -15.42 -13.14 7.58
CA LEU A 342 -15.93 -14.12 6.61
C LEU A 342 -15.06 -15.38 6.57
N ALA A 343 -13.72 -15.23 6.53
CA ALA A 343 -12.80 -16.35 6.57
C ALA A 343 -12.91 -17.15 7.88
N ALA A 344 -13.17 -16.49 9.02
CA ALA A 344 -13.40 -17.14 10.31
C ALA A 344 -14.74 -17.90 10.33
N MET A 345 -15.80 -17.34 9.76
CA MET A 345 -17.10 -18.02 9.66
C MET A 345 -17.03 -19.30 8.81
N LEU A 346 -16.16 -19.32 7.81
CA LEU A 346 -15.89 -20.51 6.99
C LEU A 346 -15.00 -21.54 7.70
N GLY A 347 -14.42 -21.22 8.86
CA GLY A 347 -13.49 -22.10 9.57
C GLY A 347 -12.16 -22.33 8.87
N GLN A 348 -11.81 -21.49 7.90
CA GLN A 348 -10.71 -21.77 6.98
C GLN A 348 -9.40 -21.05 7.32
N ILE A 349 -9.36 -20.28 8.43
CA ILE A 349 -8.12 -19.65 8.91
C ILE A 349 -7.24 -20.72 9.56
N GLY A 350 -6.00 -20.86 9.08
CA GLY A 350 -5.02 -21.81 9.62
C GLY A 350 -5.01 -23.19 8.95
N ILE A 351 -5.83 -23.42 7.92
CA ILE A 351 -5.72 -24.60 7.08
C ILE A 351 -4.87 -24.32 5.82
N PRO A 352 -4.21 -25.35 5.25
CA PRO A 352 -3.46 -25.17 3.99
C PRO A 352 -4.37 -24.66 2.87
N GLY A 353 -3.97 -23.56 2.23
CA GLY A 353 -4.68 -23.00 1.08
C GLY A 353 -5.97 -22.26 1.36
N GLY A 354 -6.48 -22.26 2.61
CA GLY A 354 -7.71 -21.56 3.00
C GLY A 354 -7.46 -20.25 3.73
N GLY A 355 -8.53 -19.50 3.98
CA GLY A 355 -8.53 -18.30 4.79
C GLY A 355 -8.45 -16.99 3.98
N PHE A 356 -7.59 -16.07 4.42
CA PHE A 356 -7.49 -14.76 3.81
C PHE A 356 -6.02 -14.35 3.56
N GLY A 357 -5.84 -13.43 2.62
CA GLY A 357 -4.54 -12.83 2.35
C GLY A 357 -4.65 -11.38 1.90
N LEU A 358 -3.87 -10.50 2.54
CA LEU A 358 -4.00 -9.05 2.37
C LEU A 358 -2.90 -8.44 1.48
N SER A 359 -1.96 -9.25 0.95
CA SER A 359 -0.80 -8.71 0.23
C SER A 359 -0.31 -9.55 -0.96
N TYR A 360 -1.09 -10.49 -1.48
CA TYR A 360 -0.71 -11.24 -2.70
C TYR A 360 -0.50 -10.35 -3.92
N HIS A 361 -1.22 -9.24 -3.98
CA HIS A 361 -1.16 -8.26 -5.06
C HIS A 361 0.04 -7.32 -4.96
N PHE A 362 0.89 -7.44 -3.93
CA PHE A 362 1.94 -6.46 -3.67
C PHE A 362 3.27 -7.13 -3.30
N ALA A 363 4.36 -6.61 -3.88
CA ALA A 363 5.72 -7.06 -3.65
C ALA A 363 5.85 -8.59 -3.81
N ASN A 364 6.32 -9.27 -2.78
CA ASN A 364 6.54 -10.72 -2.80
C ASN A 364 5.52 -11.47 -1.93
N GLY A 365 4.31 -10.94 -1.79
CA GLY A 365 3.25 -11.58 -0.98
C GLY A 365 2.98 -13.01 -1.41
N GLY A 366 3.12 -13.94 -0.45
CA GLY A 366 2.96 -15.38 -0.69
C GLY A 366 4.16 -16.10 -1.33
N ASN A 367 5.19 -15.35 -1.77
CA ASN A 367 6.41 -16.01 -2.28
C ASN A 367 7.13 -16.74 -1.13
N PRO A 368 7.59 -17.99 -1.33
CA PRO A 368 8.45 -18.64 -0.37
C PRO A 368 9.74 -17.84 -0.20
N THR A 369 9.98 -17.33 1.00
CA THR A 369 11.16 -16.51 1.26
C THR A 369 12.06 -17.16 2.28
N ARG A 370 13.38 -17.04 2.08
CA ARG A 370 14.36 -17.26 3.14
C ARG A 370 14.65 -15.93 3.80
N ARG A 371 14.66 -15.86 5.11
CA ARG A 371 15.15 -14.68 5.81
C ARG A 371 16.61 -14.43 5.45
N ALA A 372 16.88 -13.30 4.81
CA ALA A 372 18.24 -12.80 4.65
C ALA A 372 18.67 -12.06 5.93
N ALA A 373 19.99 -11.85 6.06
CA ALA A 373 20.50 -10.99 7.11
C ALA A 373 19.91 -9.58 7.00
N VAL A 374 19.45 -9.03 8.11
CA VAL A 374 18.98 -7.63 8.19
C VAL A 374 20.21 -6.74 8.21
N LEU A 375 20.40 -5.93 7.18
CA LEU A 375 21.43 -4.92 7.15
C LEU A 375 21.02 -3.74 8.04
N ALA A 376 21.93 -3.26 8.87
CA ALA A 376 21.72 -2.06 9.66
C ALA A 376 21.42 -0.86 8.75
N SER A 377 20.43 -0.05 9.11
CA SER A 377 20.16 1.19 8.41
C SER A 377 21.07 2.31 8.91
N MET A 378 21.32 3.30 8.07
CA MET A 378 22.07 4.51 8.49
C MET A 378 21.37 5.31 9.59
N GLN A 379 20.08 5.11 9.77
CA GLN A 379 19.30 5.71 10.85
C GLN A 379 19.80 5.24 12.22
N GLY A 380 20.16 3.96 12.36
CA GLY A 380 20.73 3.39 13.58
C GLY A 380 22.17 3.85 13.88
N CYS A 381 22.84 4.55 12.96
CA CYS A 381 24.18 5.12 13.17
C CYS A 381 24.16 6.49 13.87
N VAL A 382 22.99 7.03 14.16
CA VAL A 382 22.87 8.24 14.99
C VAL A 382 22.91 7.80 16.44
N LYS A 383 24.05 7.99 17.11
CA LYS A 383 24.18 7.79 18.54
C LYS A 383 23.24 8.78 19.23
N ASP A 384 22.41 8.31 20.15
CA ASP A 384 21.38 9.12 20.80
C ASP A 384 20.40 9.76 19.82
N GLY A 385 20.09 9.00 18.73
CA GLY A 385 19.24 9.47 17.65
C GLY A 385 17.93 10.03 18.15
N ILE A 386 17.77 11.34 18.01
CA ILE A 386 16.51 11.99 18.28
C ILE A 386 15.56 11.54 17.19
N GLU A 387 14.61 10.68 17.54
CA GLU A 387 13.43 10.47 16.73
C GLU A 387 12.70 11.80 16.55
N ALA A 388 11.75 11.87 15.62
CA ALA A 388 10.90 13.04 15.51
C ALA A 388 10.37 13.43 16.91
N VAL A 389 10.58 14.69 17.29
CA VAL A 389 10.16 15.24 18.60
C VAL A 389 8.66 15.05 18.78
N GLU A 390 7.91 15.30 17.69
CA GLU A 390 6.48 15.09 17.59
C GLU A 390 6.14 14.42 16.27
N LYS A 391 4.95 13.80 16.18
CA LYS A 391 4.48 13.13 14.96
C LYS A 391 3.03 13.51 14.67
N ILE A 392 2.77 13.94 13.44
CA ILE A 392 1.41 14.23 12.96
C ILE A 392 0.85 12.98 12.28
N PRO A 393 -0.28 12.42 12.73
CA PRO A 393 -0.96 11.36 11.99
C PRO A 393 -1.33 11.84 10.59
N VAL A 394 -0.98 11.08 9.55
CA VAL A 394 -1.23 11.49 8.16
C VAL A 394 -2.72 11.75 7.88
N ALA A 395 -3.61 11.03 8.54
CA ALA A 395 -5.05 11.23 8.45
C ALA A 395 -5.55 12.56 9.09
N ARG A 396 -4.70 13.26 9.86
CA ARG A 396 -5.04 14.48 10.59
C ARG A 396 -4.30 15.72 10.09
N ILE A 397 -3.61 15.63 8.95
CA ILE A 397 -2.83 16.75 8.39
C ILE A 397 -3.74 17.94 8.07
N ILE A 398 -4.91 17.72 7.48
CA ILE A 398 -5.87 18.80 7.19
C ILE A 398 -6.31 19.50 8.48
N GLU A 399 -6.66 18.71 9.50
CA GLU A 399 -7.06 19.25 10.79
C GLU A 399 -5.92 20.03 11.48
N ALA A 400 -4.68 19.57 11.32
CA ALA A 400 -3.51 20.28 11.82
C ALA A 400 -3.33 21.65 11.14
N LEU A 401 -3.70 21.77 9.87
CA LEU A 401 -3.69 23.05 9.13
C LEU A 401 -4.87 23.96 9.50
N GLU A 402 -6.07 23.40 9.70
CA GLU A 402 -7.27 24.15 10.07
C GLU A 402 -7.23 24.64 11.53
N LYS A 403 -6.60 23.90 12.41
CA LYS A 403 -6.52 24.18 13.85
C LYS A 403 -5.08 24.12 14.36
N PRO A 404 -4.22 25.06 13.96
CA PRO A 404 -2.83 25.10 14.40
C PRO A 404 -2.72 25.09 15.92
N GLY A 405 -1.83 24.27 16.46
CA GLY A 405 -1.61 24.13 17.90
C GLY A 405 -2.62 23.26 18.64
N ALA A 406 -3.63 22.71 17.96
CA ALA A 406 -4.56 21.77 18.58
C ALA A 406 -3.87 20.44 18.94
N PHE A 407 -4.30 19.84 20.06
CA PHE A 407 -3.90 18.50 20.43
C PHE A 407 -4.78 17.48 19.72
N TYR A 408 -4.19 16.38 19.27
CA TYR A 408 -4.91 15.22 18.76
C TYR A 408 -4.36 13.95 19.34
N GLN A 409 -5.21 12.94 19.43
CA GLN A 409 -4.88 11.63 19.96
C GLN A 409 -4.84 10.60 18.83
N HIS A 410 -3.82 9.77 18.79
CA HIS A 410 -3.70 8.65 17.86
C HIS A 410 -3.09 7.46 18.59
N ASN A 411 -3.81 6.33 18.63
CA ASN A 411 -3.39 5.10 19.30
C ASN A 411 -2.88 5.34 20.74
N GLY A 412 -3.59 6.15 21.53
CA GLY A 412 -3.23 6.47 22.90
C GLY A 412 -2.07 7.45 23.06
N LYS A 413 -1.47 7.93 21.96
CA LYS A 413 -0.44 8.98 21.98
C LYS A 413 -1.05 10.34 21.66
N ILE A 414 -0.62 11.35 22.41
CA ILE A 414 -1.05 12.73 22.20
C ILE A 414 0.03 13.44 21.42
N GLY A 415 -0.36 14.09 20.31
CA GLY A 415 0.51 14.97 19.52
C GLY A 415 -0.06 16.39 19.46
N ARG A 416 0.79 17.34 19.17
CA ARG A 416 0.41 18.75 18.98
C ARG A 416 0.70 19.16 17.54
N ALA A 417 -0.27 19.78 16.88
CA ALA A 417 -0.07 20.38 15.58
C ALA A 417 0.65 21.73 15.76
N HIS A 418 1.85 21.84 15.22
CA HIS A 418 2.54 23.10 15.05
C HIS A 418 2.53 23.45 13.57
N VAL A 419 2.00 24.63 13.25
CA VAL A 419 2.02 25.20 11.90
C VAL A 419 2.72 26.55 11.95
#